data_754417e1b48578e11604952e3edade96
#
_entry.id   754417e1b48578e11604952e3edade96
#
_cell.length_a   1.000
_cell.length_b   1.000
_cell.length_c   1.000
_cell.angle_alpha   90.00
_cell.angle_beta   90.00
_cell.angle_gamma   90.00
#
_symmetry.space_group_name_H-M   'P 1'
#
loop_
_entity.id
_entity.type
_entity.pdbx_description
1 polymer ?
#
loop_
_entity_poly.entity_id
_entity_poly.type
_entity_poly.pdbx_seq_one_letter_code
_entity_poly.pdbx_strand_id
1 'polypeptide(L)'
;MGTRRADRPAAVLWDLDGTLVDTEPYWFAAERRLVAAYGRGWPDRHAHAMVGFDLRDSAAYMIEHGGIDDLSPEEIIDRLLDDVTASVQRKIPWRPGARELLTALAAEGVPCALVTMSWRRLVDPILDALPPGTFSAVVCGDDVTRGKPHPEPYRRAAELLGVDPSECMAIEDSPTGLASAVAAGCVTIAVPNVARLDPIRGATIVPSLPEADLSGIWHAAGRERSPLARRVTLGALALVAVLIGGATWMLRGDEPPVAAPRAIALDAWAPYWTLNDNLADPALSGRLSAFREVSPFWFSVDGTGRVVVDANTPSTAAERFTSMLEASGSRVVPSLIDHLPAGSMATLLADDTRRAGHIDKILAFAREVDAAGIDIDYEQFAFADNPATWPTTSTAWVTFIEELASALHAEGRTLTVSIPPVYDVATTGEIGYWVYAHGTIAEHVDSIRLMAYDYSTSSAGPIAPLAWTRDVIDGALKAVPVEHHSKLVLGVPAYGYNWVVDTEGTCPADAPGRTGVTPASVDDLIARRGGNPLYDPVTAEWAFEYDLELTDGSASCVQRRQVRWIDAEGVRERVHLARRSGFGGVALWALGYDDPVVWSTLIASLSDAVPPETTVGS
;
A
#
# COMPACT_ATOMS: atom_id res chain seq x y z
N MET A 1 -3.20 -47.09 1.74
CA MET A 1 -1.74 -46.96 1.77
C MET A 1 -1.43 -45.52 1.41
N GLY A 2 -1.09 -44.67 2.37
CA GLY A 2 -0.65 -43.30 2.08
C GLY A 2 0.78 -43.34 1.58
N THR A 3 1.02 -43.03 0.34
CA THR A 3 2.36 -42.85 -0.21
C THR A 3 3.07 -41.77 0.60
N ARG A 4 4.19 -42.08 1.25
CA ARG A 4 5.10 -41.04 1.76
C ARG A 4 5.54 -40.22 0.54
N ARG A 5 5.45 -38.93 0.66
CA ARG A 5 6.04 -38.01 -0.32
C ARG A 5 7.53 -38.33 -0.40
N ALA A 6 8.10 -38.33 -1.62
CA ALA A 6 9.53 -38.52 -1.81
C ALA A 6 10.31 -37.45 -1.02
N ASP A 7 11.54 -37.78 -0.62
CA ASP A 7 12.40 -36.85 0.15
C ASP A 7 12.80 -35.59 -0.64
N ARG A 8 12.47 -35.53 -1.93
CA ARG A 8 12.72 -34.38 -2.85
C ARG A 8 11.57 -34.24 -3.85
N PRO A 9 11.40 -33.08 -4.49
CA PRO A 9 10.42 -32.89 -5.56
C PRO A 9 10.70 -33.79 -6.75
N ALA A 10 9.64 -34.20 -7.46
CA ALA A 10 9.75 -34.96 -8.70
C ALA A 10 10.33 -34.10 -9.82
N ALA A 11 10.07 -32.78 -9.79
CA ALA A 11 10.64 -31.79 -10.70
C ALA A 11 10.61 -30.40 -10.07
N VAL A 12 11.46 -29.49 -10.58
CA VAL A 12 11.42 -28.04 -10.29
C VAL A 12 11.03 -27.29 -11.56
N LEU A 13 9.95 -26.49 -11.46
CA LEU A 13 9.39 -25.71 -12.55
C LEU A 13 9.81 -24.25 -12.34
N TRP A 14 10.58 -23.71 -13.26
CA TRP A 14 11.18 -22.38 -13.17
C TRP A 14 10.44 -21.38 -14.02
N ASP A 15 10.06 -20.27 -13.46
CA ASP A 15 9.79 -19.09 -14.27
C ASP A 15 11.10 -18.51 -14.86
N LEU A 16 10.97 -17.65 -15.86
CA LEU A 16 12.10 -17.05 -16.56
C LEU A 16 12.37 -15.62 -16.12
N ASP A 17 11.42 -14.72 -16.46
CA ASP A 17 11.59 -13.27 -16.38
C ASP A 17 11.44 -12.80 -14.94
N GLY A 18 12.50 -12.26 -14.34
CA GLY A 18 12.53 -11.91 -12.92
C GLY A 18 12.94 -13.06 -11.98
N THR A 19 12.87 -14.31 -12.43
CA THR A 19 13.22 -15.50 -11.66
C THR A 19 14.57 -16.11 -12.05
N LEU A 20 14.73 -16.55 -13.28
CA LEU A 20 15.99 -17.09 -13.81
C LEU A 20 16.92 -15.98 -14.30
N VAL A 21 16.37 -14.99 -15.00
CA VAL A 21 17.04 -13.82 -15.55
C VAL A 21 16.27 -12.55 -15.21
N ASP A 22 16.98 -11.43 -15.00
CA ASP A 22 16.39 -10.12 -14.71
C ASP A 22 16.21 -9.33 -16.02
N THR A 23 15.25 -9.73 -16.83
CA THR A 23 14.95 -9.12 -18.14
C THR A 23 14.10 -7.85 -18.05
N GLU A 24 13.48 -7.56 -16.91
CA GLU A 24 12.59 -6.41 -16.72
C GLU A 24 13.20 -5.07 -17.17
N PRO A 25 14.48 -4.76 -16.87
CA PRO A 25 15.09 -3.52 -17.40
C PRO A 25 15.16 -3.46 -18.92
N TYR A 26 15.22 -4.61 -19.61
CA TYR A 26 15.24 -4.68 -21.08
C TYR A 26 13.84 -4.46 -21.66
N TRP A 27 12.81 -5.04 -21.03
CA TRP A 27 11.42 -4.80 -21.37
C TRP A 27 11.06 -3.32 -21.22
N PHE A 28 11.33 -2.73 -20.06
CA PHE A 28 11.10 -1.31 -19.81
C PHE A 28 11.81 -0.39 -20.81
N ALA A 29 13.03 -0.74 -21.19
CA ALA A 29 13.77 0.03 -22.19
C ALA A 29 13.19 -0.12 -23.59
N ALA A 30 12.72 -1.31 -23.99
CA ALA A 30 12.09 -1.58 -25.27
C ALA A 30 10.76 -0.85 -25.40
N GLU A 31 9.91 -0.93 -24.38
CA GLU A 31 8.63 -0.23 -24.29
C GLU A 31 8.79 1.28 -24.44
N ARG A 32 9.71 1.87 -23.64
CA ARG A 32 10.02 3.30 -23.75
C ARG A 32 10.49 3.71 -25.15
N ARG A 33 11.35 2.90 -25.78
CA ARG A 33 11.82 3.18 -27.14
C ARG A 33 10.67 3.11 -28.14
N LEU A 34 9.81 2.12 -28.02
CA LEU A 34 8.67 1.95 -28.91
C LEU A 34 7.70 3.14 -28.79
N VAL A 35 7.29 3.51 -27.59
CA VAL A 35 6.37 4.64 -27.36
C VAL A 35 7.02 5.98 -27.73
N ALA A 36 8.32 6.17 -27.45
CA ALA A 36 9.04 7.39 -27.82
C ALA A 36 9.13 7.59 -29.34
N ALA A 37 9.12 6.51 -30.14
CA ALA A 37 9.08 6.62 -31.60
C ALA A 37 7.78 7.26 -32.12
N TYR A 38 6.72 7.27 -31.30
CA TYR A 38 5.43 7.94 -31.55
C TYR A 38 5.33 9.31 -30.88
N GLY A 39 6.46 9.85 -30.39
CA GLY A 39 6.54 11.20 -29.79
C GLY A 39 5.92 11.28 -28.40
N ARG A 40 5.68 10.16 -27.73
CA ARG A 40 5.07 10.10 -26.39
C ARG A 40 6.05 9.64 -25.32
N GLY A 41 5.79 9.99 -24.07
CA GLY A 41 6.49 9.48 -22.91
C GLY A 41 5.88 8.16 -22.42
N TRP A 42 6.72 7.25 -21.91
CA TRP A 42 6.30 6.01 -21.26
C TRP A 42 6.79 5.99 -19.82
N PRO A 43 5.99 6.51 -18.86
CA PRO A 43 6.34 6.49 -17.44
C PRO A 43 6.47 5.07 -16.89
N ASP A 44 7.34 4.90 -15.91
CA ASP A 44 7.65 3.60 -15.29
C ASP A 44 6.43 2.85 -14.76
N ARG A 45 5.40 3.56 -14.31
CA ARG A 45 4.15 2.94 -13.85
C ARG A 45 3.49 2.04 -14.90
N HIS A 46 3.59 2.37 -16.19
CA HIS A 46 3.04 1.54 -17.26
C HIS A 46 3.87 0.27 -17.45
N ALA A 47 5.20 0.40 -17.42
CA ALA A 47 6.10 -0.73 -17.46
C ALA A 47 5.87 -1.66 -16.25
N HIS A 48 5.79 -1.12 -15.04
CA HIS A 48 5.50 -1.93 -13.84
C HIS A 48 4.11 -2.59 -13.87
N ALA A 49 3.11 -1.96 -14.48
CA ALA A 49 1.76 -2.53 -14.59
C ALA A 49 1.72 -3.78 -15.47
N MET A 50 2.66 -3.92 -16.40
CA MET A 50 2.72 -5.03 -17.34
C MET A 50 3.62 -6.19 -16.88
N VAL A 51 4.30 -6.07 -15.75
CA VAL A 51 5.15 -7.14 -15.20
C VAL A 51 4.34 -8.41 -15.01
N GLY A 52 4.75 -9.49 -15.69
CA GLY A 52 4.08 -10.79 -15.63
C GLY A 52 2.85 -10.93 -16.56
N PHE A 53 2.53 -9.95 -17.38
CA PHE A 53 1.48 -10.08 -18.40
C PHE A 53 1.89 -11.03 -19.53
N ASP A 54 0.90 -11.62 -20.21
CA ASP A 54 1.09 -12.20 -21.54
C ASP A 54 1.42 -11.07 -22.54
N LEU A 55 2.23 -11.37 -23.57
CA LEU A 55 2.63 -10.35 -24.55
C LEU A 55 1.46 -9.74 -25.32
N ARG A 56 0.37 -10.48 -25.49
CA ARG A 56 -0.84 -9.97 -26.15
C ARG A 56 -1.56 -8.95 -25.25
N ASP A 57 -1.63 -9.24 -23.96
CA ASP A 57 -2.19 -8.32 -22.95
C ASP A 57 -1.32 -7.07 -22.84
N SER A 58 0.02 -7.23 -22.85
CA SER A 58 0.97 -6.11 -22.88
C SER A 58 0.81 -5.25 -24.14
N ALA A 59 0.66 -5.84 -25.31
CA ALA A 59 0.45 -5.09 -26.55
C ALA A 59 -0.89 -4.34 -26.53
N ALA A 60 -1.96 -4.97 -26.06
CA ALA A 60 -3.26 -4.31 -25.90
C ALA A 60 -3.17 -3.12 -24.92
N TYR A 61 -2.47 -3.30 -23.80
CA TYR A 61 -2.22 -2.23 -22.84
C TYR A 61 -1.40 -1.08 -23.44
N MET A 62 -0.40 -1.37 -24.26
CA MET A 62 0.42 -0.36 -24.93
C MET A 62 -0.35 0.40 -26.01
N ILE A 63 -1.27 -0.25 -26.72
CA ILE A 63 -2.20 0.43 -27.64
C ILE A 63 -3.07 1.40 -26.85
N GLU A 64 -3.68 0.92 -25.76
CA GLU A 64 -4.60 1.70 -24.95
C GLU A 64 -3.94 2.92 -24.29
N HIS A 65 -2.70 2.75 -23.79
CA HIS A 65 -2.04 3.77 -22.97
C HIS A 65 -0.85 4.46 -23.64
N GLY A 66 -0.26 3.86 -24.70
CA GLY A 66 0.93 4.36 -25.39
C GLY A 66 0.64 5.22 -26.62
N GLY A 67 -0.63 5.27 -27.06
CA GLY A 67 -1.02 5.98 -28.30
C GLY A 67 -0.33 5.45 -29.53
N ILE A 68 -0.23 4.14 -29.65
CA ILE A 68 0.38 3.41 -30.76
C ILE A 68 -0.77 2.83 -31.63
N ASP A 69 -1.60 3.70 -32.18
CA ASP A 69 -2.87 3.30 -32.79
C ASP A 69 -2.71 2.73 -34.21
N ASP A 70 -1.54 2.88 -34.82
CA ASP A 70 -1.22 2.46 -36.18
C ASP A 70 -0.49 1.10 -36.26
N LEU A 71 -0.21 0.47 -35.11
CA LEU A 71 0.36 -0.87 -35.03
C LEU A 71 -0.69 -1.90 -34.58
N SER A 72 -0.64 -3.08 -35.20
CA SER A 72 -1.36 -4.24 -34.66
C SER A 72 -0.67 -4.77 -33.40
N PRO A 73 -1.38 -5.49 -32.51
CA PRO A 73 -0.78 -6.15 -31.36
C PRO A 73 0.43 -7.02 -31.74
N GLU A 74 0.36 -7.74 -32.85
CA GLU A 74 1.43 -8.59 -33.35
C GLU A 74 2.68 -7.78 -33.73
N GLU A 75 2.52 -6.62 -34.37
CA GLU A 75 3.63 -5.74 -34.72
C GLU A 75 4.30 -5.13 -33.49
N ILE A 76 3.53 -4.81 -32.45
CA ILE A 76 4.07 -4.35 -31.14
C ILE A 76 4.90 -5.46 -30.51
N ILE A 77 4.34 -6.69 -30.42
CA ILE A 77 5.03 -7.84 -29.85
C ILE A 77 6.33 -8.11 -30.61
N ASP A 78 6.31 -8.11 -31.93
CA ASP A 78 7.49 -8.35 -32.75
C ASP A 78 8.59 -7.33 -32.48
N ARG A 79 8.26 -6.03 -32.40
CA ARG A 79 9.23 -4.96 -32.10
C ARG A 79 9.82 -5.06 -30.70
N LEU A 80 8.98 -5.36 -29.72
CA LEU A 80 9.44 -5.56 -28.34
C LEU A 80 10.37 -6.77 -28.24
N LEU A 81 9.98 -7.90 -28.84
CA LEU A 81 10.79 -9.12 -28.86
C LEU A 81 12.12 -8.92 -29.58
N ASP A 82 12.15 -8.19 -30.71
CA ASP A 82 13.40 -7.86 -31.39
C ASP A 82 14.36 -7.11 -30.48
N ASP A 83 13.87 -6.10 -29.78
CA ASP A 83 14.68 -5.22 -28.95
C ASP A 83 15.19 -5.93 -27.68
N VAL A 84 14.31 -6.69 -27.02
CA VAL A 84 14.66 -7.43 -25.80
C VAL A 84 15.59 -8.60 -26.15
N THR A 85 15.31 -9.36 -27.21
CA THR A 85 16.18 -10.45 -27.69
C THR A 85 17.56 -9.94 -28.04
N ALA A 86 17.66 -8.81 -28.75
CA ALA A 86 18.96 -8.20 -29.06
C ALA A 86 19.71 -7.75 -27.79
N SER A 87 19.02 -7.36 -26.74
CA SER A 87 19.62 -7.01 -25.46
C SER A 87 20.11 -8.25 -24.71
N VAL A 88 19.33 -9.31 -24.67
CA VAL A 88 19.69 -10.61 -24.09
C VAL A 88 20.89 -11.24 -24.81
N GLN A 89 20.94 -11.19 -26.16
CA GLN A 89 22.06 -11.69 -26.93
C GLN A 89 23.38 -10.95 -26.65
N ARG A 90 23.30 -9.65 -26.30
CA ARG A 90 24.48 -8.88 -25.87
C ARG A 90 24.92 -9.26 -24.45
N LYS A 91 23.99 -9.47 -23.55
CA LYS A 91 24.25 -9.83 -22.15
C LYS A 91 23.02 -10.45 -21.53
N ILE A 92 23.13 -11.68 -21.06
CA ILE A 92 22.09 -12.34 -20.27
C ILE A 92 22.22 -11.89 -18.81
N PRO A 93 21.20 -11.27 -18.23
CA PRO A 93 21.24 -10.74 -16.87
C PRO A 93 20.81 -11.84 -15.86
N TRP A 94 21.66 -12.83 -15.63
CA TRP A 94 21.35 -13.93 -14.70
C TRP A 94 21.03 -13.43 -13.30
N ARG A 95 19.97 -13.97 -12.71
CA ARG A 95 19.66 -13.73 -11.30
C ARG A 95 20.72 -14.37 -10.39
N PRO A 96 21.13 -13.70 -9.30
CA PRO A 96 22.08 -14.26 -8.35
C PRO A 96 21.60 -15.62 -7.81
N GLY A 97 22.46 -16.64 -7.85
CA GLY A 97 22.16 -17.99 -7.38
C GLY A 97 21.38 -18.89 -8.34
N ALA A 98 20.82 -18.37 -9.43
CA ALA A 98 19.98 -19.15 -10.35
C ALA A 98 20.76 -20.29 -11.05
N ARG A 99 21.93 -19.98 -11.59
CA ARG A 99 22.77 -20.98 -12.26
C ARG A 99 23.37 -22.00 -11.30
N GLU A 100 23.75 -21.57 -10.13
CA GLU A 100 24.26 -22.41 -9.04
C GLU A 100 23.19 -23.40 -8.59
N LEU A 101 21.95 -22.94 -8.42
CA LEU A 101 20.82 -23.78 -8.03
C LEU A 101 20.45 -24.79 -9.12
N LEU A 102 20.40 -24.38 -10.39
CA LEU A 102 20.22 -25.31 -11.53
C LEU A 102 21.29 -26.39 -11.56
N THR A 103 22.55 -26.01 -11.30
CA THR A 103 23.67 -26.94 -11.26
C THR A 103 23.52 -27.94 -10.11
N ALA A 104 23.09 -27.48 -8.93
CA ALA A 104 22.85 -28.33 -7.77
C ALA A 104 21.72 -29.33 -8.03
N LEU A 105 20.57 -28.85 -8.58
CA LEU A 105 19.45 -29.72 -8.94
C LEU A 105 19.82 -30.78 -9.97
N ALA A 106 20.62 -30.40 -10.98
CA ALA A 106 21.14 -31.35 -11.97
C ALA A 106 22.05 -32.42 -11.32
N ALA A 107 22.94 -32.03 -10.39
CA ALA A 107 23.78 -32.94 -9.66
C ALA A 107 22.99 -33.93 -8.79
N GLU A 108 21.85 -33.50 -8.27
CA GLU A 108 20.91 -34.35 -7.50
C GLU A 108 19.99 -35.18 -8.39
N GLY A 109 20.03 -34.97 -9.72
CA GLY A 109 19.19 -35.66 -10.70
C GLY A 109 17.71 -35.26 -10.57
N VAL A 110 17.42 -34.02 -10.18
CA VAL A 110 16.07 -33.46 -10.15
C VAL A 110 15.82 -32.79 -11.51
N PRO A 111 14.85 -33.26 -12.31
CA PRO A 111 14.54 -32.63 -13.60
C PRO A 111 13.96 -31.23 -13.41
N CYS A 112 14.37 -30.31 -14.30
CA CYS A 112 13.86 -28.94 -14.33
C CYS A 112 13.03 -28.71 -15.60
N ALA A 113 11.96 -27.91 -15.50
CA ALA A 113 11.28 -27.35 -16.66
C ALA A 113 11.26 -25.82 -16.57
N LEU A 114 11.28 -25.15 -17.71
CA LEU A 114 11.10 -23.71 -17.82
C LEU A 114 9.61 -23.43 -18.14
N VAL A 115 9.01 -22.45 -17.47
CA VAL A 115 7.58 -22.09 -17.61
C VAL A 115 7.45 -20.57 -17.62
N THR A 116 7.36 -19.97 -18.80
CA THR A 116 7.35 -18.51 -18.96
C THR A 116 6.21 -18.03 -19.86
N MET A 117 5.83 -16.76 -19.74
CA MET A 117 4.94 -16.08 -20.69
C MET A 117 5.72 -15.43 -21.84
N SER A 118 7.02 -15.35 -21.77
CA SER A 118 7.88 -14.97 -22.87
C SER A 118 7.81 -16.00 -24.00
N TRP A 119 7.93 -15.51 -25.23
CA TRP A 119 7.84 -16.36 -26.42
C TRP A 119 9.16 -17.04 -26.73
N ARG A 120 9.10 -18.15 -27.44
CA ARG A 120 10.23 -18.99 -27.83
C ARG A 120 11.40 -18.19 -28.40
N ARG A 121 11.15 -17.16 -29.19
CA ARG A 121 12.14 -16.29 -29.81
C ARG A 121 13.09 -15.61 -28.80
N LEU A 122 12.59 -15.22 -27.62
CA LEU A 122 13.39 -14.66 -26.54
C LEU A 122 14.05 -15.77 -25.70
N VAL A 123 13.36 -16.88 -25.51
CA VAL A 123 13.77 -17.96 -24.64
C VAL A 123 14.96 -18.74 -25.19
N ASP A 124 14.99 -19.03 -26.52
CA ASP A 124 16.01 -19.84 -27.16
C ASP A 124 17.45 -19.32 -26.95
N PRO A 125 17.77 -18.01 -27.10
CA PRO A 125 19.09 -17.50 -26.80
C PRO A 125 19.56 -17.68 -25.35
N ILE A 126 18.63 -17.73 -24.40
CA ILE A 126 18.92 -17.96 -22.98
C ILE A 126 19.22 -19.46 -22.75
N LEU A 127 18.43 -20.34 -23.37
CA LEU A 127 18.64 -21.77 -23.31
C LEU A 127 19.98 -22.18 -23.94
N ASP A 128 20.36 -21.56 -25.07
CA ASP A 128 21.62 -21.82 -25.77
C ASP A 128 22.86 -21.44 -24.91
N ALA A 129 22.69 -20.56 -23.94
CA ALA A 129 23.75 -20.17 -23.01
C ALA A 129 23.86 -21.09 -21.77
N LEU A 130 22.98 -22.08 -21.64
CA LEU A 130 23.01 -23.10 -20.60
C LEU A 130 23.56 -24.44 -21.14
N PRO A 131 24.08 -25.31 -20.26
CA PRO A 131 24.47 -26.66 -20.68
C PRO A 131 23.28 -27.39 -21.32
N PRO A 132 23.51 -28.13 -22.43
CA PRO A 132 22.43 -28.92 -23.05
C PRO A 132 21.73 -29.85 -22.06
N GLY A 133 20.41 -29.85 -22.07
CA GLY A 133 19.62 -30.68 -21.15
C GLY A 133 19.42 -30.10 -19.75
N THR A 134 19.79 -28.83 -19.50
CA THR A 134 19.48 -28.15 -18.22
C THR A 134 17.97 -28.17 -17.93
N PHE A 135 17.14 -27.91 -18.92
CA PHE A 135 15.70 -28.06 -18.83
C PHE A 135 15.25 -29.28 -19.65
N SER A 136 14.48 -30.18 -19.01
CA SER A 136 13.91 -31.37 -19.65
C SER A 136 12.59 -31.06 -20.38
N ALA A 137 11.95 -29.93 -20.06
CA ALA A 137 10.78 -29.41 -20.76
C ALA A 137 10.82 -27.88 -20.74
N VAL A 138 10.21 -27.25 -21.75
CA VAL A 138 10.07 -25.78 -21.85
C VAL A 138 8.67 -25.47 -22.33
N VAL A 139 8.00 -24.60 -21.60
CA VAL A 139 6.66 -24.06 -21.91
C VAL A 139 6.76 -22.56 -21.99
N CYS A 140 6.49 -22.01 -23.17
CA CYS A 140 6.52 -20.56 -23.46
C CYS A 140 5.11 -20.00 -23.62
N GLY A 141 4.94 -18.69 -23.65
CA GLY A 141 3.66 -18.04 -23.83
C GLY A 141 2.95 -18.40 -25.15
N ASP A 142 3.72 -18.70 -26.20
CA ASP A 142 3.23 -19.17 -27.48
C ASP A 142 2.88 -20.68 -27.52
N ASP A 143 3.19 -21.45 -26.48
CA ASP A 143 2.87 -22.89 -26.36
C ASP A 143 1.52 -23.15 -25.62
N VAL A 144 0.87 -22.13 -25.07
CA VAL A 144 -0.35 -22.27 -24.24
C VAL A 144 -1.52 -21.42 -24.78
N THR A 145 -2.74 -21.86 -24.47
CA THR A 145 -3.96 -21.14 -24.86
C THR A 145 -4.31 -20.08 -23.83
N ARG A 146 -4.06 -20.35 -22.55
CA ARG A 146 -4.31 -19.45 -21.44
C ARG A 146 -3.03 -19.29 -20.61
N GLY A 147 -2.48 -18.08 -20.63
CA GLY A 147 -1.28 -17.70 -19.89
C GLY A 147 -1.53 -17.63 -18.37
N LYS A 148 -0.47 -17.32 -17.62
CA LYS A 148 -0.56 -17.00 -16.18
C LYS A 148 -1.53 -15.79 -16.00
N PRO A 149 -2.42 -15.79 -15.00
CA PRO A 149 -2.48 -16.65 -13.80
C PRO A 149 -3.21 -17.98 -13.97
N HIS A 150 -3.65 -18.34 -15.19
CA HIS A 150 -4.29 -19.64 -15.42
C HIS A 150 -3.29 -20.79 -15.15
N PRO A 151 -3.69 -21.92 -14.55
CA PRO A 151 -2.78 -23.03 -14.19
C PRO A 151 -2.25 -23.84 -15.38
N GLU A 152 -2.68 -23.56 -16.61
CA GLU A 152 -2.32 -24.31 -17.80
C GLU A 152 -0.81 -24.41 -18.03
N PRO A 153 0.02 -23.32 -17.91
CA PRO A 153 1.45 -23.40 -18.19
C PRO A 153 2.17 -24.39 -17.26
N TYR A 154 1.89 -24.34 -15.97
CA TYR A 154 2.52 -25.24 -14.98
C TYR A 154 2.02 -26.68 -15.10
N ARG A 155 0.73 -26.90 -15.39
CA ARG A 155 0.19 -28.23 -15.66
C ARG A 155 0.79 -28.83 -16.93
N ARG A 156 0.97 -28.02 -17.96
CA ARG A 156 1.59 -28.43 -19.23
C ARG A 156 3.05 -28.84 -19.01
N ALA A 157 3.81 -28.09 -18.22
CA ALA A 157 5.19 -28.44 -17.89
C ALA A 157 5.27 -29.78 -17.12
N ALA A 158 4.41 -29.98 -16.13
CA ALA A 158 4.35 -31.22 -15.37
C ALA A 158 3.96 -32.41 -16.27
N GLU A 159 2.98 -32.22 -17.18
CA GLU A 159 2.58 -33.21 -18.17
C GLU A 159 3.74 -33.64 -19.08
N LEU A 160 4.51 -32.65 -19.59
CA LEU A 160 5.68 -32.92 -20.44
C LEU A 160 6.78 -33.70 -19.71
N LEU A 161 6.90 -33.50 -18.39
CA LEU A 161 7.82 -34.26 -17.54
C LEU A 161 7.25 -35.61 -17.06
N GLY A 162 5.96 -35.88 -17.30
CA GLY A 162 5.28 -37.10 -16.86
C GLY A 162 5.08 -37.19 -15.35
N VAL A 163 4.94 -36.07 -14.65
CA VAL A 163 4.79 -35.96 -13.19
C VAL A 163 3.49 -35.26 -12.80
N ASP A 164 3.01 -35.50 -11.57
CA ASP A 164 1.87 -34.76 -11.04
C ASP A 164 2.32 -33.37 -10.57
N PRO A 165 1.60 -32.27 -10.89
CA PRO A 165 1.95 -30.93 -10.42
C PRO A 165 2.12 -30.85 -8.90
N SER A 166 1.38 -31.63 -8.12
CA SER A 166 1.51 -31.66 -6.65
C SER A 166 2.82 -32.28 -6.15
N GLU A 167 3.54 -32.97 -7.03
CA GLU A 167 4.89 -33.52 -6.77
C GLU A 167 5.99 -32.59 -7.29
N CYS A 168 5.63 -31.46 -7.90
CA CYS A 168 6.54 -30.44 -8.38
C CYS A 168 6.69 -29.29 -7.39
N MET A 169 7.86 -28.64 -7.47
CA MET A 169 8.12 -27.35 -6.86
C MET A 169 8.20 -26.28 -7.95
N ALA A 170 7.52 -25.14 -7.78
CA ALA A 170 7.59 -24.02 -8.70
C ALA A 170 8.36 -22.85 -8.05
N ILE A 171 9.18 -22.14 -8.84
CA ILE A 171 9.93 -20.95 -8.43
C ILE A 171 9.48 -19.79 -9.30
N GLU A 172 9.05 -18.70 -8.68
CA GLU A 172 8.37 -17.57 -9.30
C GLU A 172 8.68 -16.23 -8.62
N ASP A 173 8.55 -15.13 -9.35
CA ASP A 173 8.76 -13.77 -8.83
C ASP A 173 7.54 -12.84 -9.00
N SER A 174 6.50 -13.29 -9.72
CA SER A 174 5.35 -12.45 -10.09
C SER A 174 4.05 -12.91 -9.42
N PRO A 175 3.11 -12.00 -9.08
CA PRO A 175 1.80 -12.37 -8.54
C PRO A 175 1.00 -13.29 -9.46
N THR A 176 1.01 -13.03 -10.76
CA THR A 176 0.30 -13.83 -11.78
C THR A 176 0.90 -15.23 -11.90
N GLY A 177 2.22 -15.34 -11.86
CA GLY A 177 2.92 -16.62 -11.92
C GLY A 177 2.74 -17.45 -10.65
N LEU A 178 2.82 -16.84 -9.48
CA LEU A 178 2.53 -17.50 -8.21
C LEU A 178 1.11 -18.04 -8.17
N ALA A 179 0.12 -17.24 -8.59
CA ALA A 179 -1.27 -17.67 -8.66
C ALA A 179 -1.44 -18.89 -9.60
N SER A 180 -0.76 -18.88 -10.75
CA SER A 180 -0.76 -19.98 -11.72
C SER A 180 -0.17 -21.26 -11.14
N ALA A 181 1.00 -21.19 -10.49
CA ALA A 181 1.69 -22.32 -9.90
C ALA A 181 0.89 -22.94 -8.75
N VAL A 182 0.35 -22.11 -7.86
CA VAL A 182 -0.52 -22.54 -6.75
C VAL A 182 -1.80 -23.18 -7.27
N ALA A 183 -2.46 -22.59 -8.27
CA ALA A 183 -3.66 -23.13 -8.89
C ALA A 183 -3.40 -24.44 -9.66
N ALA A 184 -2.18 -24.65 -10.15
CA ALA A 184 -1.74 -25.92 -10.71
C ALA A 184 -1.56 -27.01 -9.65
N GLY A 185 -1.37 -26.63 -8.39
CA GLY A 185 -1.17 -27.53 -7.24
C GLY A 185 0.29 -27.72 -6.85
N CYS A 186 1.23 -26.97 -7.41
CA CYS A 186 2.65 -27.05 -7.09
C CYS A 186 2.94 -26.61 -5.63
N VAL A 187 4.07 -27.05 -5.08
CA VAL A 187 4.69 -26.38 -3.93
C VAL A 187 5.42 -25.16 -4.46
N THR A 188 4.95 -23.99 -4.11
CA THR A 188 5.38 -22.74 -4.77
C THR A 188 6.33 -21.97 -3.88
N ILE A 189 7.43 -21.50 -4.46
CA ILE A 189 8.41 -20.61 -3.85
C ILE A 189 8.33 -19.28 -4.59
N ALA A 190 8.18 -18.22 -3.83
CA ALA A 190 8.18 -16.85 -4.30
C ALA A 190 9.54 -16.20 -4.03
N VAL A 191 10.23 -15.71 -5.07
CA VAL A 191 11.52 -15.01 -4.98
C VAL A 191 11.36 -13.60 -5.52
N PRO A 192 11.15 -12.58 -4.67
CA PRO A 192 10.85 -11.22 -5.13
C PRO A 192 11.91 -10.66 -6.09
N ASN A 193 11.44 -9.93 -7.13
CA ASN A 193 12.26 -9.14 -8.04
C ASN A 193 11.71 -7.71 -8.13
N VAL A 194 11.11 -7.33 -9.23
CA VAL A 194 10.52 -5.99 -9.45
C VAL A 194 9.10 -5.93 -8.91
N ALA A 195 8.31 -6.99 -9.12
CA ALA A 195 6.94 -7.05 -8.64
C ALA A 195 6.88 -7.29 -7.13
N ARG A 196 5.97 -6.57 -6.49
CA ARG A 196 5.64 -6.85 -5.09
C ARG A 196 4.89 -8.17 -5.00
N LEU A 197 5.34 -9.04 -4.10
CA LEU A 197 4.71 -10.33 -3.84
C LEU A 197 3.94 -10.28 -2.51
N ASP A 198 2.62 -10.25 -2.60
CA ASP A 198 1.78 -10.48 -1.43
C ASP A 198 1.83 -11.96 -1.01
N PRO A 199 1.68 -12.27 0.30
CA PRO A 199 1.62 -13.64 0.75
C PRO A 199 0.45 -14.39 0.11
N ILE A 200 0.75 -15.30 -0.78
CA ILE A 200 -0.26 -16.18 -1.41
C ILE A 200 -0.32 -17.49 -0.62
N ARG A 201 -1.52 -17.86 -0.18
CA ARG A 201 -1.72 -19.15 0.51
C ARG A 201 -1.28 -20.30 -0.39
N GLY A 202 -0.27 -21.04 0.04
CA GLY A 202 0.32 -22.14 -0.73
C GLY A 202 1.64 -21.79 -1.40
N ALA A 203 2.13 -20.55 -1.28
CA ALA A 203 3.47 -20.13 -1.66
C ALA A 203 4.31 -19.78 -0.42
N THR A 204 5.61 -20.04 -0.49
CA THR A 204 6.59 -19.65 0.53
C THR A 204 7.50 -18.58 -0.04
N ILE A 205 7.51 -17.40 0.56
CA ILE A 205 8.38 -16.30 0.13
C ILE A 205 9.78 -16.53 0.71
N VAL A 206 10.81 -16.43 -0.13
CA VAL A 206 12.22 -16.44 0.25
C VAL A 206 12.91 -15.17 -0.25
N PRO A 207 13.83 -14.57 0.52
CA PRO A 207 14.43 -13.27 0.13
C PRO A 207 15.24 -13.34 -1.17
N SER A 208 15.86 -14.47 -1.45
CA SER A 208 16.69 -14.67 -2.64
C SER A 208 16.89 -16.15 -2.97
N LEU A 209 17.26 -16.46 -4.22
CA LEU A 209 17.57 -17.83 -4.62
C LEU A 209 18.73 -18.48 -3.82
N PRO A 210 19.84 -17.78 -3.48
CA PRO A 210 20.89 -18.35 -2.64
C PRO A 210 20.44 -18.70 -1.23
N GLU A 211 19.39 -18.09 -0.71
CA GLU A 211 18.83 -18.33 0.63
C GLU A 211 17.69 -19.36 0.62
N ALA A 212 17.29 -19.85 -0.55
CA ALA A 212 16.18 -20.78 -0.70
C ALA A 212 16.55 -22.18 -0.19
N ASP A 213 16.09 -22.56 1.00
CA ASP A 213 16.13 -23.95 1.47
C ASP A 213 15.03 -24.79 0.81
N LEU A 214 15.25 -25.20 -0.44
CA LEU A 214 14.29 -25.99 -1.21
C LEU A 214 13.91 -27.29 -0.48
N SER A 215 14.88 -27.95 0.17
CA SER A 215 14.65 -29.20 0.90
C SER A 215 13.77 -28.98 2.12
N GLY A 216 14.06 -27.97 2.93
CA GLY A 216 13.26 -27.62 4.10
C GLY A 216 11.82 -27.24 3.75
N ILE A 217 11.64 -26.43 2.71
CA ILE A 217 10.31 -26.02 2.20
C ILE A 217 9.53 -27.24 1.70
N TRP A 218 10.18 -28.12 0.92
CA TRP A 218 9.57 -29.34 0.42
C TRP A 218 9.06 -30.26 1.53
N HIS A 219 9.88 -30.48 2.56
CA HIS A 219 9.52 -31.31 3.72
C HIS A 219 8.43 -30.66 4.58
N ALA A 220 8.41 -29.34 4.71
CA ALA A 220 7.36 -28.62 5.43
C ALA A 220 6.00 -28.79 4.73
N ALA A 221 5.94 -28.57 3.43
CA ALA A 221 4.73 -28.76 2.63
C ALA A 221 4.22 -30.22 2.62
N GLY A 222 5.14 -31.19 2.72
CA GLY A 222 4.80 -32.63 2.85
C GLY A 222 4.15 -32.97 4.19
N ARG A 223 4.53 -32.31 5.27
CA ARG A 223 3.92 -32.50 6.61
C ARG A 223 2.48 -31.97 6.66
N GLU A 224 2.19 -30.83 6.06
CA GLU A 224 0.85 -30.26 6.01
C GLU A 224 -0.16 -31.11 5.20
N ARG A 225 0.30 -31.82 4.19
CA ARG A 225 -0.52 -32.66 3.31
C ARG A 225 -0.66 -34.12 3.74
N SER A 226 0.06 -34.56 4.77
CA SER A 226 0.05 -35.94 5.22
C SER A 226 -1.29 -36.29 5.91
N PRO A 227 -2.00 -37.38 5.47
CA PRO A 227 -3.20 -37.86 6.16
C PRO A 227 -2.96 -38.25 7.62
N LEU A 228 -1.71 -38.61 7.96
CA LEU A 228 -1.31 -38.96 9.31
C LEU A 228 -1.24 -37.71 10.21
N ALA A 229 -0.71 -36.62 9.71
CA ALA A 229 -0.69 -35.32 10.42
C ALA A 229 -2.13 -34.83 10.71
N ARG A 230 -3.05 -34.98 9.75
CA ARG A 230 -4.47 -34.68 9.94
C ARG A 230 -5.15 -35.59 10.96
N ARG A 231 -4.76 -36.89 11.03
CA ARG A 231 -5.26 -37.84 12.05
C ARG A 231 -4.64 -37.58 13.42
N VAL A 232 -3.37 -37.21 13.49
CA VAL A 232 -2.69 -36.86 14.75
C VAL A 232 -3.24 -35.54 15.30
N THR A 233 -3.47 -34.57 14.44
CA THR A 233 -4.09 -33.28 14.84
C THR A 233 -5.53 -33.48 15.31
N LEU A 234 -6.34 -34.29 14.62
CA LEU A 234 -7.70 -34.62 15.03
C LEU A 234 -7.71 -35.54 16.27
N GLY A 235 -6.77 -36.48 16.40
CA GLY A 235 -6.62 -37.32 17.58
C GLY A 235 -6.14 -36.53 18.81
N ALA A 236 -5.19 -35.62 18.63
CA ALA A 236 -4.73 -34.74 19.69
C ALA A 236 -5.82 -33.74 20.12
N LEU A 237 -6.58 -33.19 19.16
CA LEU A 237 -7.74 -32.33 19.46
C LEU A 237 -8.86 -33.11 20.17
N ALA A 238 -9.11 -34.36 19.80
CA ALA A 238 -10.09 -35.19 20.49
C ALA A 238 -9.63 -35.58 21.90
N LEU A 239 -8.34 -35.89 22.12
CA LEU A 239 -7.79 -36.17 23.45
C LEU A 239 -7.77 -34.90 24.33
N VAL A 240 -7.41 -33.75 23.75
CA VAL A 240 -7.47 -32.46 24.43
C VAL A 240 -8.93 -32.09 24.74
N ALA A 241 -9.88 -32.36 23.83
CA ALA A 241 -11.30 -32.12 24.08
C ALA A 241 -11.86 -33.02 25.20
N VAL A 242 -11.41 -34.29 25.31
CA VAL A 242 -11.82 -35.19 26.41
C VAL A 242 -11.18 -34.77 27.73
N LEU A 243 -9.92 -34.35 27.73
CA LEU A 243 -9.22 -33.87 28.94
C LEU A 243 -9.76 -32.48 29.37
N ILE A 244 -10.08 -31.61 28.43
CA ILE A 244 -10.72 -30.31 28.71
C ILE A 244 -12.17 -30.53 29.12
N GLY A 245 -12.93 -31.41 28.48
CA GLY A 245 -14.33 -31.74 28.85
C GLY A 245 -14.44 -32.33 30.26
N GLY A 246 -13.48 -33.14 30.70
CA GLY A 246 -13.40 -33.64 32.08
C GLY A 246 -13.02 -32.58 33.11
N ALA A 247 -12.13 -31.67 32.74
CA ALA A 247 -11.68 -30.55 33.57
C ALA A 247 -12.74 -29.42 33.64
N THR A 248 -13.47 -29.15 32.53
CA THR A 248 -14.50 -28.10 32.48
C THR A 248 -15.79 -28.50 33.21
N TRP A 249 -16.03 -29.82 33.41
CA TRP A 249 -17.13 -30.24 34.31
C TRP A 249 -16.78 -29.97 35.77
N MET A 250 -15.50 -29.90 36.15
CA MET A 250 -15.06 -29.54 37.51
C MET A 250 -14.79 -28.02 37.69
N LEU A 251 -14.66 -27.26 36.62
CA LEU A 251 -14.34 -25.83 36.63
C LEU A 251 -15.36 -25.01 35.83
N ARG A 252 -16.65 -25.19 36.10
CA ARG A 252 -17.67 -24.22 35.63
C ARG A 252 -17.56 -22.94 36.44
N GLY A 253 -16.50 -22.18 36.19
CA GLY A 253 -16.47 -20.75 36.36
C GLY A 253 -16.65 -20.14 34.98
N ASP A 254 -17.51 -19.15 34.87
CA ASP A 254 -17.88 -18.47 33.63
C ASP A 254 -16.69 -18.20 32.71
N GLU A 255 -16.71 -18.74 31.48
CA GLU A 255 -15.82 -18.25 30.43
C GLU A 255 -16.06 -16.74 30.28
N PRO A 256 -15.04 -15.91 30.34
CA PRO A 256 -15.25 -14.51 30.02
C PRO A 256 -15.79 -14.45 28.58
N PRO A 257 -16.86 -13.69 28.33
CA PRO A 257 -17.40 -13.52 26.99
C PRO A 257 -16.25 -13.09 26.09
N VAL A 258 -16.17 -13.67 24.88
CA VAL A 258 -15.31 -13.15 23.81
C VAL A 258 -15.58 -11.66 23.77
N ALA A 259 -14.60 -10.86 24.17
CA ALA A 259 -14.77 -9.42 24.30
C ALA A 259 -15.30 -8.90 22.97
N ALA A 260 -16.48 -8.28 23.01
CA ALA A 260 -17.02 -7.59 21.85
C ALA A 260 -15.92 -6.67 21.32
N PRO A 261 -15.73 -6.56 19.99
CA PRO A 261 -14.71 -5.72 19.42
C PRO A 261 -14.82 -4.32 20.04
N ARG A 262 -13.76 -3.90 20.72
CA ARG A 262 -13.72 -2.66 21.49
C ARG A 262 -14.00 -1.50 20.54
N ALA A 263 -14.93 -0.61 20.92
CA ALA A 263 -15.12 0.64 20.22
C ALA A 263 -13.78 1.41 20.20
N ILE A 264 -13.36 1.87 19.01
CA ILE A 264 -12.14 2.66 18.86
C ILE A 264 -12.44 4.14 18.89
N ALA A 265 -11.45 4.97 19.21
CA ALA A 265 -11.60 6.42 19.26
C ALA A 265 -11.76 7.02 17.85
N LEU A 266 -12.49 8.13 17.77
CA LEU A 266 -12.59 8.96 16.58
C LEU A 266 -11.92 10.31 16.83
N ASP A 267 -10.95 10.64 15.99
CA ASP A 267 -10.32 11.96 15.92
C ASP A 267 -10.60 12.60 14.56
N ALA A 268 -10.29 13.89 14.41
CA ALA A 268 -10.34 14.56 13.11
C ALA A 268 -9.37 15.74 13.03
N TRP A 269 -8.96 16.04 11.80
CA TRP A 269 -8.39 17.35 11.48
C TRP A 269 -9.49 18.26 10.95
N ALA A 270 -9.43 19.54 11.34
CA ALA A 270 -10.35 20.60 10.91
C ALA A 270 -9.56 21.69 10.18
N PRO A 271 -9.42 21.62 8.85
CA PRO A 271 -8.67 22.61 8.08
C PRO A 271 -9.39 23.96 8.02
N TYR A 272 -8.64 25.09 7.97
CA TYR A 272 -9.22 26.43 7.92
C TYR A 272 -10.10 26.66 6.68
N TRP A 273 -9.81 26.00 5.58
CA TRP A 273 -10.58 26.16 4.34
C TRP A 273 -11.94 25.48 4.35
N THR A 274 -12.21 24.59 5.34
CA THR A 274 -13.53 23.98 5.53
C THR A 274 -14.36 24.67 6.63
N LEU A 275 -13.84 25.66 7.33
CA LEU A 275 -14.49 26.25 8.50
C LEU A 275 -15.87 26.84 8.18
N ASN A 276 -16.03 27.53 7.06
CA ASN A 276 -17.31 28.14 6.70
C ASN A 276 -18.36 27.07 6.37
N ASP A 277 -17.98 26.00 5.69
CA ASP A 277 -18.87 24.90 5.33
C ASP A 277 -19.27 24.12 6.59
N ASN A 278 -18.32 23.85 7.48
CA ASN A 278 -18.58 23.26 8.79
C ASN A 278 -19.57 24.08 9.61
N LEU A 279 -19.35 25.39 9.71
CA LEU A 279 -20.21 26.29 10.48
C LEU A 279 -21.59 26.49 9.85
N ALA A 280 -21.76 26.19 8.57
CA ALA A 280 -23.04 26.21 7.88
C ALA A 280 -23.86 24.91 8.12
N ASP A 281 -23.21 23.81 8.55
CA ASP A 281 -23.90 22.56 8.85
C ASP A 281 -24.66 22.64 10.19
N PRO A 282 -26.00 22.55 10.18
CA PRO A 282 -26.79 22.60 11.42
C PRO A 282 -26.57 21.39 12.33
N ALA A 283 -26.04 20.28 11.80
CA ALA A 283 -25.74 19.06 12.56
C ALA A 283 -24.35 19.08 13.21
N LEU A 284 -23.50 20.07 12.90
CA LEU A 284 -22.11 20.12 13.35
C LEU A 284 -21.96 19.94 14.87
N SER A 285 -22.70 20.67 15.68
CA SER A 285 -22.56 20.63 17.13
C SER A 285 -22.89 19.25 17.72
N GLY A 286 -23.82 18.51 17.11
CA GLY A 286 -24.13 17.12 17.49
C GLY A 286 -23.02 16.15 17.06
N ARG A 287 -22.34 16.39 15.94
CA ARG A 287 -21.25 15.56 15.44
C ARG A 287 -19.98 15.75 16.28
N LEU A 288 -19.68 16.98 16.68
CA LEU A 288 -18.44 17.29 17.40
C LEU A 288 -18.30 16.47 18.69
N SER A 289 -19.38 16.18 19.39
CA SER A 289 -19.34 15.38 20.62
C SER A 289 -18.91 13.90 20.43
N ALA A 290 -18.85 13.41 19.19
CA ALA A 290 -18.38 12.07 18.90
C ALA A 290 -16.84 11.95 18.82
N PHE A 291 -16.15 13.07 18.66
CA PHE A 291 -14.69 13.07 18.57
C PHE A 291 -14.04 13.05 19.96
N ARG A 292 -13.03 12.19 20.10
CA ARG A 292 -12.11 12.23 21.25
C ARG A 292 -11.26 13.50 21.19
N GLU A 293 -10.66 13.76 20.01
CA GLU A 293 -9.81 14.91 19.74
C GLU A 293 -10.13 15.51 18.38
N VAL A 294 -10.14 16.83 18.30
CA VAL A 294 -10.18 17.56 17.03
C VAL A 294 -8.96 18.46 16.94
N SER A 295 -8.28 18.41 15.81
CA SER A 295 -7.08 19.18 15.56
C SER A 295 -7.37 20.32 14.60
N PRO A 296 -7.50 21.56 15.12
CA PRO A 296 -7.48 22.77 14.30
C PRO A 296 -6.23 22.81 13.43
N PHE A 297 -6.43 22.87 12.09
CA PHE A 297 -5.35 22.78 11.11
C PHE A 297 -5.14 24.12 10.41
N TRP A 298 -4.64 25.08 11.18
CA TRP A 298 -4.34 26.46 10.73
C TRP A 298 -3.20 27.12 11.48
N PHE A 299 -2.33 26.32 12.11
CA PHE A 299 -1.15 26.80 12.79
C PHE A 299 0.10 26.23 12.14
N SER A 300 1.10 27.08 11.95
CA SER A 300 2.39 26.69 11.41
C SER A 300 3.53 27.24 12.24
N VAL A 301 4.75 26.73 11.97
CA VAL A 301 5.98 27.18 12.63
C VAL A 301 6.74 28.10 11.68
N ASP A 302 7.10 29.31 12.14
CA ASP A 302 7.95 30.22 11.40
C ASP A 302 9.45 29.88 11.53
N GLY A 303 10.31 30.53 10.73
CA GLY A 303 11.76 30.32 10.71
C GLY A 303 12.49 30.57 12.04
N THR A 304 11.79 31.19 13.02
CA THR A 304 12.30 31.41 14.39
C THR A 304 11.84 30.31 15.36
N GLY A 305 11.03 29.38 14.90
CA GLY A 305 10.41 28.34 15.72
C GLY A 305 9.20 28.80 16.53
N ARG A 306 8.57 29.93 16.16
CA ARG A 306 7.35 30.42 16.81
C ARG A 306 6.13 29.87 16.07
N VAL A 307 5.08 29.54 16.83
CA VAL A 307 3.79 29.16 16.27
C VAL A 307 3.07 30.41 15.77
N VAL A 308 2.56 30.36 14.54
CA VAL A 308 1.83 31.43 13.88
C VAL A 308 0.53 30.89 13.27
N VAL A 309 -0.49 31.74 13.17
CA VAL A 309 -1.74 31.42 12.49
C VAL A 309 -1.54 31.61 10.99
N ASP A 310 -2.03 30.68 10.17
CA ASP A 310 -2.04 30.84 8.71
C ASP A 310 -2.83 32.10 8.30
N ALA A 311 -2.24 32.92 7.43
CA ALA A 311 -2.79 34.21 7.03
C ALA A 311 -4.16 34.13 6.32
N ASN A 312 -4.50 32.95 5.76
CA ASN A 312 -5.77 32.71 5.09
C ASN A 312 -6.88 32.25 6.05
N THR A 313 -6.57 32.05 7.34
CA THR A 313 -7.55 31.58 8.32
C THR A 313 -8.59 32.65 8.61
N PRO A 314 -9.90 32.37 8.40
CA PRO A 314 -10.96 33.32 8.75
C PRO A 314 -11.08 33.39 10.29
N SER A 315 -10.51 34.43 10.91
CA SER A 315 -10.38 34.53 12.37
C SER A 315 -11.69 34.34 13.13
N THR A 316 -12.77 35.05 12.72
CA THR A 316 -14.09 34.92 13.34
C THR A 316 -14.69 33.52 13.20
N ALA A 317 -14.45 32.83 12.07
CA ALA A 317 -14.90 31.45 11.90
C ALA A 317 -14.10 30.49 12.76
N ALA A 318 -12.78 30.69 12.86
CA ALA A 318 -11.90 29.90 13.71
C ALA A 318 -12.27 30.02 15.20
N GLU A 319 -12.47 31.24 15.70
CA GLU A 319 -12.91 31.49 17.07
C GLU A 319 -14.28 30.83 17.39
N ARG A 320 -15.24 30.99 16.48
CA ARG A 320 -16.56 30.37 16.62
C ARG A 320 -16.47 28.85 16.63
N PHE A 321 -15.69 28.26 15.72
CA PHE A 321 -15.50 26.82 15.62
C PHE A 321 -14.83 26.27 16.88
N THR A 322 -13.76 26.91 17.38
CA THR A 322 -13.07 26.54 18.62
C THR A 322 -14.04 26.56 19.81
N SER A 323 -14.86 27.62 19.95
CA SER A 323 -15.87 27.68 21.00
C SER A 323 -16.92 26.55 20.90
N MET A 324 -17.26 26.10 19.70
CA MET A 324 -18.15 24.96 19.51
C MET A 324 -17.48 23.63 19.91
N LEU A 325 -16.18 23.46 19.62
CA LEU A 325 -15.40 22.31 20.07
C LEU A 325 -15.35 22.22 21.59
N GLU A 326 -15.02 23.30 22.27
CA GLU A 326 -15.00 23.39 23.73
C GLU A 326 -16.37 23.04 24.34
N ALA A 327 -17.45 23.56 23.77
CA ALA A 327 -18.82 23.28 24.21
C ALA A 327 -19.25 21.82 23.97
N SER A 328 -18.65 21.13 23.00
CA SER A 328 -18.96 19.74 22.67
C SER A 328 -18.35 18.72 23.63
N GLY A 329 -17.31 19.12 24.37
CA GLY A 329 -16.52 18.23 25.22
C GLY A 329 -15.42 17.48 24.48
N SER A 330 -15.22 17.71 23.18
CA SER A 330 -14.07 17.20 22.43
C SER A 330 -12.81 17.92 22.85
N ARG A 331 -11.68 17.19 22.89
CA ARG A 331 -10.38 17.80 23.21
C ARG A 331 -9.87 18.58 22.02
N VAL A 332 -9.49 19.84 22.27
CA VAL A 332 -8.87 20.70 21.24
C VAL A 332 -7.36 20.47 21.27
N VAL A 333 -6.83 19.88 20.18
CA VAL A 333 -5.41 19.49 20.04
C VAL A 333 -4.88 20.10 18.72
N PRO A 334 -4.50 21.39 18.69
CA PRO A 334 -4.06 22.06 17.47
C PRO A 334 -2.91 21.35 16.76
N SER A 335 -2.99 21.19 15.42
CA SER A 335 -1.88 20.73 14.59
C SER A 335 -0.92 21.87 14.31
N LEU A 336 0.37 21.61 14.48
CA LEU A 336 1.48 22.51 14.12
C LEU A 336 2.21 21.93 12.92
N ILE A 337 2.16 22.64 11.79
CA ILE A 337 2.78 22.22 10.52
C ILE A 337 4.08 22.99 10.26
N ASP A 338 5.04 22.38 9.57
CA ASP A 338 6.32 22.98 9.21
C ASP A 338 6.40 23.33 7.72
N HIS A 339 6.00 24.51 7.36
CA HIS A 339 6.18 25.04 5.99
C HIS A 339 7.54 25.73 5.81
N LEU A 340 8.59 25.21 6.47
CA LEU A 340 9.92 25.77 6.39
C LEU A 340 10.67 25.28 5.15
N PRO A 341 11.70 25.99 4.66
CA PRO A 341 12.59 25.47 3.64
C PRO A 341 13.24 24.14 4.06
N ALA A 342 13.52 23.25 3.10
CA ALA A 342 14.16 21.96 3.34
C ALA A 342 15.39 22.08 4.28
N GLY A 343 15.50 21.16 5.23
CA GLY A 343 16.57 21.10 6.24
C GLY A 343 16.48 22.12 7.37
N SER A 344 15.54 23.08 7.31
CA SER A 344 15.44 24.15 8.31
C SER A 344 14.95 23.62 9.66
N MET A 345 13.90 22.79 9.67
CA MET A 345 13.38 22.18 10.89
C MET A 345 14.40 21.18 11.45
N ALA A 346 15.00 20.33 10.63
CA ALA A 346 16.06 19.41 11.06
C ALA A 346 17.22 20.15 11.73
N THR A 347 17.64 21.29 11.17
CA THR A 347 18.69 22.16 11.76
C THR A 347 18.26 22.80 13.08
N LEU A 348 16.98 23.21 13.19
CA LEU A 348 16.43 23.78 14.41
C LEU A 348 16.45 22.75 15.54
N LEU A 349 16.00 21.54 15.26
CA LEU A 349 15.90 20.46 16.25
C LEU A 349 17.25 19.89 16.67
N ALA A 350 18.25 19.93 15.79
CA ALA A 350 19.61 19.46 16.09
C ALA A 350 20.40 20.38 17.04
N ASP A 351 20.01 21.65 17.20
CA ASP A 351 20.63 22.61 18.10
C ASP A 351 19.87 22.64 19.43
N ASP A 352 20.53 22.26 20.52
CA ASP A 352 19.90 22.13 21.84
C ASP A 352 19.26 23.44 22.33
N THR A 353 19.90 24.59 22.08
CA THR A 353 19.35 25.89 22.48
C THR A 353 18.13 26.30 21.67
N ARG A 354 18.18 26.06 20.36
CA ARG A 354 17.07 26.38 19.47
C ARG A 354 15.89 25.43 19.70
N ARG A 355 16.17 24.15 19.92
CA ARG A 355 15.17 23.13 20.24
C ARG A 355 14.44 23.46 21.54
N ALA A 356 15.18 23.75 22.61
CA ALA A 356 14.59 24.17 23.89
C ALA A 356 13.75 25.45 23.74
N GLY A 357 14.27 26.45 23.03
CA GLY A 357 13.52 27.67 22.77
C GLY A 357 12.30 27.48 21.88
N HIS A 358 12.27 26.46 21.03
CA HIS A 358 11.09 26.07 20.25
C HIS A 358 10.04 25.41 21.14
N ILE A 359 10.44 24.49 21.99
CA ILE A 359 9.55 23.84 22.99
C ILE A 359 8.89 24.91 23.88
N ASP A 360 9.65 25.88 24.41
CA ASP A 360 9.10 26.96 25.21
C ASP A 360 8.01 27.75 24.46
N LYS A 361 8.18 27.98 23.16
CA LYS A 361 7.19 28.69 22.34
C LYS A 361 5.94 27.84 22.07
N ILE A 362 6.09 26.53 21.88
CA ILE A 362 4.95 25.60 21.75
C ILE A 362 4.16 25.59 23.07
N LEU A 363 4.81 25.50 24.22
CA LEU A 363 4.14 25.55 25.52
C LEU A 363 3.43 26.89 25.77
N ALA A 364 4.07 28.01 25.40
CA ALA A 364 3.44 29.33 25.51
C ALA A 364 2.18 29.41 24.64
N PHE A 365 2.25 28.93 23.42
CA PHE A 365 1.11 28.84 22.51
C PHE A 365 -0.01 27.93 23.08
N ALA A 366 0.33 26.73 23.57
CA ALA A 366 -0.63 25.80 24.14
C ALA A 366 -1.40 26.40 25.35
N ARG A 367 -0.73 27.23 26.15
CA ARG A 367 -1.34 27.97 27.26
C ARG A 367 -2.23 29.13 26.76
N GLU A 368 -1.78 29.86 25.73
CA GLU A 368 -2.49 30.98 25.14
C GLU A 368 -3.86 30.57 24.58
N VAL A 369 -3.90 29.42 23.88
CA VAL A 369 -5.16 28.91 23.25
C VAL A 369 -5.89 27.88 24.13
N ASP A 370 -5.45 27.68 25.35
CA ASP A 370 -5.96 26.66 26.31
C ASP A 370 -6.11 25.27 25.68
N ALA A 371 -5.13 24.85 24.89
CA ALA A 371 -5.14 23.56 24.19
C ALA A 371 -5.09 22.39 25.16
N ALA A 372 -5.87 21.36 24.97
CA ALA A 372 -5.82 20.11 25.72
C ALA A 372 -4.55 19.27 25.42
N GLY A 373 -3.91 19.53 24.31
CA GLY A 373 -2.69 18.92 23.83
C GLY A 373 -2.19 19.62 22.56
N ILE A 374 -1.12 19.09 21.98
CA ILE A 374 -0.54 19.56 20.71
C ILE A 374 -0.41 18.36 19.78
N ASP A 375 -0.68 18.57 18.50
CA ASP A 375 -0.43 17.64 17.40
C ASP A 375 0.74 18.18 16.55
N ILE A 376 1.84 17.45 16.50
CA ILE A 376 3.00 17.81 15.68
C ILE A 376 2.89 17.13 14.33
N ASP A 377 2.81 17.93 13.28
CA ASP A 377 2.66 17.51 11.89
C ASP A 377 3.79 18.10 11.03
N TYR A 378 5.04 17.66 11.30
CA TYR A 378 6.24 18.12 10.59
C TYR A 378 6.57 17.17 9.46
N GLU A 379 6.21 17.56 8.24
CA GLU A 379 6.30 16.70 7.06
C GLU A 379 7.55 16.93 6.20
N GLN A 380 8.29 18.03 6.41
CA GLN A 380 9.44 18.37 5.56
C GLN A 380 10.53 17.29 5.58
N PHE A 381 10.71 16.59 6.69
CA PHE A 381 11.66 15.47 6.78
C PHE A 381 11.41 14.38 5.73
N ALA A 382 10.12 14.10 5.44
CA ALA A 382 9.71 13.08 4.49
C ALA A 382 9.73 13.58 3.04
N PHE A 383 9.25 14.81 2.81
CA PHE A 383 8.86 15.26 1.47
C PHE A 383 9.80 16.30 0.87
N ALA A 384 10.61 16.98 1.66
CA ALA A 384 11.52 18.03 1.18
C ALA A 384 12.99 17.79 1.51
N ASP A 385 13.29 17.14 2.65
CA ASP A 385 14.67 16.92 3.09
C ASP A 385 15.34 15.77 2.32
N ASN A 386 16.66 15.87 2.16
CA ASN A 386 17.43 14.79 1.54
C ASN A 386 17.44 13.55 2.46
N PRO A 387 16.99 12.36 2.02
CA PRO A 387 17.02 11.14 2.83
C PRO A 387 18.39 10.78 3.41
N ALA A 388 19.48 11.25 2.81
CA ALA A 388 20.83 11.07 3.36
C ALA A 388 21.05 11.77 4.73
N THR A 389 20.20 12.75 5.09
CA THR A 389 20.24 13.42 6.39
C THR A 389 19.40 12.71 7.47
N TRP A 390 18.55 11.79 7.10
CA TRP A 390 17.62 11.12 8.00
C TRP A 390 18.24 10.48 9.25
N PRO A 391 19.44 9.84 9.19
CA PRO A 391 20.05 9.31 10.42
C PRO A 391 20.28 10.36 11.51
N THR A 392 20.70 11.57 11.12
CA THR A 392 20.91 12.68 12.06
C THR A 392 19.59 13.33 12.44
N THR A 393 18.70 13.54 11.49
CA THR A 393 17.37 14.13 11.70
C THR A 393 16.54 13.27 12.65
N SER A 394 16.54 11.94 12.46
CA SER A 394 15.80 11.02 13.32
C SER A 394 16.23 11.10 14.78
N THR A 395 17.54 11.22 15.05
CA THR A 395 18.04 11.39 16.41
C THR A 395 17.56 12.70 17.05
N ALA A 396 17.64 13.81 16.31
CA ALA A 396 17.17 15.11 16.78
C ALA A 396 15.66 15.15 16.98
N TRP A 397 14.91 14.49 16.08
CA TRP A 397 13.47 14.32 16.19
C TRP A 397 13.05 13.57 17.46
N VAL A 398 13.65 12.41 17.72
CA VAL A 398 13.36 11.63 18.95
C VAL A 398 13.61 12.46 20.20
N THR A 399 14.76 13.15 20.27
CA THR A 399 15.08 14.03 21.41
C THR A 399 14.04 15.15 21.57
N PHE A 400 13.62 15.77 20.47
CA PHE A 400 12.57 16.81 20.49
C PHE A 400 11.24 16.26 21.01
N ILE A 401 10.79 15.10 20.52
CA ILE A 401 9.54 14.47 20.97
C ILE A 401 9.59 14.09 22.46
N GLU A 402 10.70 13.53 22.93
CA GLU A 402 10.88 13.18 24.35
C GLU A 402 10.81 14.43 25.25
N GLU A 403 11.56 15.50 24.90
CA GLU A 403 11.59 16.75 25.66
C GLU A 403 10.22 17.46 25.64
N LEU A 404 9.56 17.54 24.46
CA LEU A 404 8.26 18.17 24.30
C LEU A 404 7.17 17.40 25.05
N ALA A 405 7.15 16.06 24.93
CA ALA A 405 6.19 15.22 25.65
C ALA A 405 6.32 15.43 27.16
N SER A 406 7.55 15.37 27.70
CA SER A 406 7.82 15.60 29.11
C SER A 406 7.30 16.97 29.59
N ALA A 407 7.50 18.00 28.78
CA ALA A 407 7.09 19.36 29.10
C ALA A 407 5.55 19.54 29.05
N LEU A 408 4.87 18.98 28.04
CA LEU A 408 3.41 19.01 27.93
C LEU A 408 2.74 18.19 29.04
N HIS A 409 3.23 17.00 29.33
CA HIS A 409 2.72 16.13 30.39
C HIS A 409 2.87 16.79 31.78
N ALA A 410 3.92 17.54 32.02
CA ALA A 410 4.08 18.31 33.27
C ALA A 410 2.97 19.36 33.46
N GLU A 411 2.30 19.78 32.38
CA GLU A 411 1.16 20.71 32.40
C GLU A 411 -0.21 19.98 32.27
N GLY A 412 -0.21 18.65 32.25
CA GLY A 412 -1.44 17.84 32.07
C GLY A 412 -1.98 17.88 30.63
N ARG A 413 -1.15 18.25 29.65
CA ARG A 413 -1.46 18.30 28.21
C ARG A 413 -0.94 17.06 27.50
N THR A 414 -1.58 16.65 26.40
CA THR A 414 -1.14 15.49 25.60
C THR A 414 -0.26 15.91 24.42
N LEU A 415 0.55 14.95 23.93
CA LEU A 415 1.27 15.06 22.68
C LEU A 415 0.75 14.02 21.68
N THR A 416 0.20 14.49 20.57
CA THR A 416 -0.10 13.71 19.38
C THR A 416 0.94 14.01 18.31
N VAL A 417 1.29 13.03 17.49
CA VAL A 417 2.09 13.25 16.27
C VAL A 417 1.35 12.70 15.06
N SER A 418 1.27 13.51 14.02
CA SER A 418 0.73 13.15 12.70
C SER A 418 1.92 12.96 11.76
N ILE A 419 2.15 11.72 11.28
CA ILE A 419 3.36 11.38 10.55
C ILE A 419 3.09 10.43 9.37
N PRO A 420 3.90 10.52 8.30
CA PRO A 420 3.86 9.57 7.20
C PRO A 420 4.15 8.13 7.66
N PRO A 421 3.67 7.13 6.88
CA PRO A 421 3.75 5.73 7.29
C PRO A 421 5.18 5.16 7.24
N VAL A 422 5.42 4.17 8.09
CA VAL A 422 6.54 3.23 7.98
C VAL A 422 5.99 1.90 7.46
N TYR A 423 6.80 1.17 6.69
CA TYR A 423 6.41 -0.11 6.09
C TYR A 423 7.23 -1.27 6.66
N ASP A 424 6.67 -2.46 6.59
CA ASP A 424 7.46 -3.67 6.79
C ASP A 424 8.31 -3.96 5.56
N VAL A 425 9.64 -3.89 5.71
CA VAL A 425 10.60 -4.19 4.63
C VAL A 425 10.37 -5.58 4.03
N ALA A 426 9.92 -6.54 4.84
CA ALA A 426 9.67 -7.89 4.38
C ALA A 426 8.48 -7.98 3.40
N THR A 427 7.54 -7.03 3.48
CA THR A 427 6.36 -6.98 2.61
C THR A 427 6.49 -5.97 1.47
N THR A 428 7.15 -4.84 1.70
CA THR A 428 7.21 -3.73 0.75
C THR A 428 8.56 -3.55 0.08
N GLY A 429 9.64 -4.17 0.60
CA GLY A 429 11.01 -3.87 0.19
C GLY A 429 11.53 -2.50 0.64
N GLU A 430 10.68 -1.67 1.23
CA GLU A 430 10.99 -0.32 1.70
C GLU A 430 10.60 -0.15 3.16
N ILE A 431 11.38 0.67 3.90
CA ILE A 431 11.05 1.00 5.30
C ILE A 431 10.04 2.16 5.38
N GLY A 432 9.75 2.84 4.27
CA GLY A 432 8.96 4.07 4.28
C GLY A 432 9.67 5.21 4.99
N TYR A 433 8.94 6.02 5.72
CA TYR A 433 9.44 7.25 6.33
C TYR A 433 10.01 7.02 7.75
N TRP A 434 11.01 6.13 7.86
CA TRP A 434 11.62 5.70 9.12
C TRP A 434 12.30 6.84 9.91
N VAL A 435 12.54 8.00 9.30
CA VAL A 435 13.09 9.20 9.96
C VAL A 435 12.29 9.60 11.21
N TYR A 436 10.99 9.30 11.24
CA TYR A 436 10.10 9.60 12.37
C TYR A 436 10.24 8.64 13.55
N ALA A 437 11.04 7.57 13.44
CA ALA A 437 11.33 6.62 14.53
C ALA A 437 10.08 6.13 15.29
N HIS A 438 9.03 5.75 14.56
CA HIS A 438 7.69 5.40 15.05
C HIS A 438 7.69 4.58 16.35
N GLY A 439 8.53 3.55 16.43
CA GLY A 439 8.64 2.70 17.62
C GLY A 439 9.20 3.42 18.83
N THR A 440 10.24 4.23 18.63
CA THR A 440 10.92 4.94 19.73
C THR A 440 10.03 6.07 20.28
N ILE A 441 9.39 6.86 19.40
CA ILE A 441 8.53 7.95 19.87
C ILE A 441 7.26 7.46 20.55
N ALA A 442 6.80 6.23 20.25
CA ALA A 442 5.61 5.64 20.86
C ALA A 442 5.70 5.52 22.39
N GLU A 443 6.90 5.49 22.96
CA GLU A 443 7.11 5.51 24.41
C GLU A 443 6.67 6.84 25.04
N HIS A 444 6.83 7.95 24.31
CA HIS A 444 6.70 9.32 24.83
C HIS A 444 5.37 9.98 24.50
N VAL A 445 4.80 9.72 23.30
CA VAL A 445 3.57 10.36 22.83
C VAL A 445 2.31 9.67 23.33
N ASP A 446 1.17 10.36 23.29
CA ASP A 446 -0.15 9.83 23.65
C ASP A 446 -0.86 9.21 22.45
N SER A 447 -0.58 9.73 21.23
CA SER A 447 -1.19 9.26 19.98
C SER A 447 -0.22 9.41 18.82
N ILE A 448 -0.23 8.43 17.89
CA ILE A 448 0.48 8.48 16.61
C ILE A 448 -0.58 8.35 15.52
N ARG A 449 -0.83 9.40 14.78
CA ARG A 449 -1.72 9.42 13.62
C ARG A 449 -0.92 9.12 12.36
N LEU A 450 -1.23 8.02 11.71
CA LEU A 450 -0.59 7.61 10.46
C LEU A 450 -1.35 8.19 9.28
N MET A 451 -0.72 9.00 8.46
CA MET A 451 -1.31 9.61 7.26
C MET A 451 -1.41 8.56 6.14
N ALA A 452 -2.40 7.67 6.24
CA ALA A 452 -2.64 6.55 5.32
C ALA A 452 -3.51 6.98 4.13
N TYR A 453 -3.13 8.05 3.44
CA TYR A 453 -3.79 8.61 2.26
C TYR A 453 -2.78 9.31 1.35
N ASP A 454 -3.27 9.89 0.25
CA ASP A 454 -2.42 10.52 -0.78
C ASP A 454 -1.42 9.56 -1.44
N TYR A 455 -1.83 8.28 -1.60
CA TYR A 455 -1.05 7.28 -2.32
C TYR A 455 -0.75 7.75 -3.77
N SER A 456 -1.73 8.39 -4.42
CA SER A 456 -1.57 9.01 -5.74
C SER A 456 -1.94 10.48 -5.68
N THR A 457 -0.97 11.38 -5.90
CA THR A 457 -1.20 12.83 -5.87
C THR A 457 -0.87 13.51 -7.19
N SER A 458 0.29 13.26 -7.77
CA SER A 458 0.78 13.92 -8.99
C SER A 458 0.21 13.31 -10.28
N SER A 459 -0.24 12.08 -10.24
CA SER A 459 -0.87 11.35 -11.34
C SER A 459 -2.18 10.72 -10.89
N ALA A 460 -3.09 10.47 -11.84
CA ALA A 460 -4.35 9.80 -11.55
C ALA A 460 -4.10 8.37 -11.03
N GLY A 461 -4.79 8.03 -9.94
CA GLY A 461 -4.62 6.76 -9.27
C GLY A 461 -5.44 6.69 -7.98
N PRO A 462 -5.39 5.58 -7.24
CA PRO A 462 -6.11 5.44 -5.98
C PRO A 462 -5.61 6.42 -4.92
N ILE A 463 -6.49 6.82 -4.02
CA ILE A 463 -6.21 7.76 -2.91
C ILE A 463 -5.56 7.05 -1.73
N ALA A 464 -6.11 5.89 -1.36
CA ALA A 464 -5.65 5.06 -0.24
C ALA A 464 -6.06 3.59 -0.46
N PRO A 465 -5.50 2.89 -1.45
CA PRO A 465 -5.94 1.52 -1.78
C PRO A 465 -5.81 0.59 -0.58
N LEU A 466 -6.80 -0.31 -0.39
CA LEU A 466 -6.86 -1.16 0.82
C LEU A 466 -5.61 -2.01 1.03
N ALA A 467 -4.97 -2.49 -0.04
CA ALA A 467 -3.74 -3.25 0.07
C ALA A 467 -2.62 -2.40 0.69
N TRP A 468 -2.40 -1.20 0.16
CA TRP A 468 -1.42 -0.26 0.73
C TRP A 468 -1.79 0.19 2.16
N THR A 469 -3.08 0.39 2.45
CA THR A 469 -3.52 0.71 3.82
C THR A 469 -3.18 -0.43 4.80
N ARG A 470 -3.28 -1.70 4.37
CA ARG A 470 -2.81 -2.84 5.18
C ARG A 470 -1.31 -2.81 5.41
N ASP A 471 -0.52 -2.47 4.39
CA ASP A 471 0.93 -2.36 4.54
C ASP A 471 1.35 -1.26 5.52
N VAL A 472 0.64 -0.13 5.52
CA VAL A 472 0.81 0.94 6.52
C VAL A 472 0.52 0.41 7.93
N ILE A 473 -0.57 -0.33 8.09
CA ILE A 473 -0.96 -0.93 9.37
C ILE A 473 0.09 -1.95 9.83
N ASP A 474 0.47 -2.88 8.97
CA ASP A 474 1.42 -3.95 9.29
C ASP A 474 2.81 -3.39 9.61
N GLY A 475 3.25 -2.37 8.85
CA GLY A 475 4.49 -1.65 9.13
C GLY A 475 4.48 -0.97 10.50
N ALA A 476 3.40 -0.31 10.84
CA ALA A 476 3.24 0.34 12.15
C ALA A 476 3.21 -0.67 13.29
N LEU A 477 2.45 -1.77 13.17
CA LEU A 477 2.38 -2.84 14.17
C LEU A 477 3.73 -3.53 14.37
N LYS A 478 4.56 -3.60 13.34
CA LYS A 478 5.91 -4.16 13.44
C LYS A 478 6.91 -3.19 14.05
N ALA A 479 6.80 -1.89 13.71
CA ALA A 479 7.71 -0.85 14.19
C ALA A 479 7.45 -0.44 15.64
N VAL A 480 6.19 -0.43 16.08
CA VAL A 480 5.74 0.03 17.40
C VAL A 480 5.59 -1.16 18.34
N PRO A 481 6.14 -1.12 19.58
CA PRO A 481 5.93 -2.18 20.56
C PRO A 481 4.45 -2.43 20.87
N VAL A 482 4.07 -3.70 21.10
CA VAL A 482 2.68 -4.14 21.23
C VAL A 482 1.91 -3.42 22.36
N GLU A 483 2.58 -3.05 23.44
CA GLU A 483 2.03 -2.28 24.57
C GLU A 483 1.61 -0.87 24.17
N HIS A 484 2.08 -0.36 23.03
CA HIS A 484 1.76 0.97 22.51
C HIS A 484 0.82 0.92 21.29
N HIS A 485 0.37 -0.25 20.82
CA HIS A 485 -0.53 -0.35 19.66
C HIS A 485 -1.83 0.44 19.85
N SER A 486 -2.32 0.58 21.10
CA SER A 486 -3.50 1.41 21.41
C SER A 486 -3.28 2.92 21.19
N LYS A 487 -2.05 3.38 20.98
CA LYS A 487 -1.72 4.77 20.62
C LYS A 487 -1.75 5.01 19.11
N LEU A 488 -1.79 3.93 18.30
CA LEU A 488 -1.87 4.03 16.85
C LEU A 488 -3.27 4.44 16.41
N VAL A 489 -3.35 5.43 15.54
CA VAL A 489 -4.57 5.99 14.96
C VAL A 489 -4.41 6.02 13.44
N LEU A 490 -5.33 5.39 12.72
CA LEU A 490 -5.28 5.37 11.26
C LEU A 490 -5.93 6.62 10.68
N GLY A 491 -5.21 7.39 9.88
CA GLY A 491 -5.77 8.45 9.06
C GLY A 491 -6.69 7.88 7.99
N VAL A 492 -7.94 8.33 7.96
CA VAL A 492 -8.98 7.87 7.02
C VAL A 492 -9.42 9.05 6.14
N PRO A 493 -9.20 8.99 4.83
CA PRO A 493 -9.61 10.06 3.93
C PRO A 493 -11.10 9.98 3.59
N ALA A 494 -11.75 11.16 3.49
CA ALA A 494 -13.11 11.33 2.96
C ALA A 494 -13.09 12.31 1.78
N TYR A 495 -12.22 12.08 0.82
CA TYR A 495 -12.01 12.97 -0.32
C TYR A 495 -11.44 12.20 -1.52
N GLY A 496 -11.16 12.93 -2.57
CA GLY A 496 -10.48 12.42 -3.75
C GLY A 496 -9.94 13.55 -4.61
N TYR A 497 -9.54 13.18 -5.80
CA TYR A 497 -8.99 14.12 -6.77
C TYR A 497 -9.63 13.96 -8.14
N ASN A 498 -9.56 15.05 -8.89
CA ASN A 498 -9.98 15.19 -10.26
C ASN A 498 -8.75 15.65 -11.07
N TRP A 499 -8.06 14.70 -11.70
CA TRP A 499 -6.84 14.95 -12.48
C TRP A 499 -7.15 15.27 -13.93
N VAL A 500 -6.24 16.00 -14.57
CA VAL A 500 -6.11 16.03 -16.02
C VAL A 500 -5.24 14.86 -16.43
N VAL A 501 -5.78 13.91 -17.17
CA VAL A 501 -5.03 12.72 -17.63
C VAL A 501 -4.55 12.85 -19.06
N ASP A 502 -5.26 13.67 -19.87
CA ASP A 502 -4.85 13.99 -21.24
C ASP A 502 -5.37 15.39 -21.64
N THR A 503 -4.78 15.98 -22.68
CA THR A 503 -5.18 17.31 -23.19
C THR A 503 -5.00 17.36 -24.70
N GLU A 504 -6.09 17.61 -25.41
CA GLU A 504 -6.06 17.88 -26.86
C GLU A 504 -6.23 19.38 -27.13
N GLY A 505 -5.41 19.94 -28.01
CA GLY A 505 -5.45 21.38 -28.36
C GLY A 505 -4.57 22.25 -27.46
N THR A 506 -4.83 23.56 -27.49
CA THR A 506 -4.12 24.56 -26.68
C THR A 506 -5.07 25.15 -25.65
N CYS A 507 -4.86 24.79 -24.40
CA CYS A 507 -5.73 25.27 -23.32
C CYS A 507 -5.54 26.75 -23.03
N PRO A 508 -6.61 27.45 -22.58
CA PRO A 508 -6.50 28.74 -21.93
C PRO A 508 -5.50 28.75 -20.77
N ALA A 509 -4.91 29.91 -20.48
CA ALA A 509 -3.88 30.03 -19.44
C ALA A 509 -4.38 29.73 -18.01
N ASP A 510 -5.67 29.91 -17.79
CA ASP A 510 -6.39 29.63 -16.53
C ASP A 510 -7.08 28.27 -16.51
N ALA A 511 -6.78 27.39 -17.47
CA ALA A 511 -7.33 26.03 -17.50
C ALA A 511 -7.05 25.30 -16.18
N PRO A 512 -8.09 24.68 -15.57
CA PRO A 512 -7.91 24.05 -14.27
C PRO A 512 -6.97 22.83 -14.34
N GLY A 513 -6.01 22.78 -13.43
CA GLY A 513 -5.18 21.62 -13.20
C GLY A 513 -5.92 20.56 -12.34
N ARG A 514 -5.16 19.78 -11.56
CA ARG A 514 -5.73 18.88 -10.56
C ARG A 514 -6.54 19.66 -9.53
N THR A 515 -7.72 19.16 -9.18
CA THR A 515 -8.57 19.73 -8.12
C THR A 515 -8.98 18.66 -7.13
N GLY A 516 -9.22 19.02 -5.86
CA GLY A 516 -9.84 18.14 -4.89
C GLY A 516 -11.32 17.92 -5.20
N VAL A 517 -11.85 16.78 -4.76
CA VAL A 517 -13.29 16.48 -4.72
C VAL A 517 -13.64 15.87 -3.36
N THR A 518 -14.86 16.06 -2.92
CA THR A 518 -15.40 15.44 -1.71
C THR A 518 -16.63 14.62 -2.08
N PRO A 519 -17.07 13.66 -1.26
CA PRO A 519 -18.33 12.95 -1.47
C PRO A 519 -19.50 13.89 -1.76
N ALA A 520 -19.62 14.98 -1.01
CA ALA A 520 -20.66 15.97 -1.20
C ALA A 520 -20.56 16.73 -2.55
N SER A 521 -19.35 16.97 -3.06
CA SER A 521 -19.13 17.74 -4.30
C SER A 521 -19.16 16.91 -5.58
N VAL A 522 -18.96 15.60 -5.45
CA VAL A 522 -18.83 14.71 -6.61
C VAL A 522 -20.15 14.49 -7.32
N ASP A 523 -21.26 14.44 -6.61
CA ASP A 523 -22.60 14.27 -7.19
C ASP A 523 -22.95 15.46 -8.11
N ASP A 524 -22.64 16.68 -7.67
CA ASP A 524 -22.78 17.88 -8.48
C ASP A 524 -21.87 17.87 -9.71
N LEU A 525 -20.66 17.32 -9.57
CA LEU A 525 -19.73 17.18 -10.69
C LEU A 525 -20.28 16.21 -11.74
N ILE A 526 -20.77 15.03 -11.30
CA ILE A 526 -21.40 14.03 -12.17
C ILE A 526 -22.62 14.63 -12.89
N ALA A 527 -23.47 15.33 -12.15
CA ALA A 527 -24.68 15.97 -12.73
C ALA A 527 -24.34 17.02 -13.81
N ARG A 528 -23.24 17.77 -13.63
CA ARG A 528 -22.80 18.81 -14.58
C ARG A 528 -22.04 18.27 -15.79
N ARG A 529 -21.28 17.19 -15.63
CA ARG A 529 -20.34 16.70 -16.65
C ARG A 529 -20.79 15.43 -17.34
N GLY A 530 -21.75 14.72 -16.77
CA GLY A 530 -22.03 13.35 -17.08
C GLY A 530 -20.92 12.46 -16.52
N GLY A 531 -21.07 11.19 -16.65
CA GLY A 531 -20.11 10.19 -16.16
C GLY A 531 -20.85 8.96 -15.65
N ASN A 532 -20.17 7.85 -15.62
CA ASN A 532 -20.70 6.61 -15.06
C ASN A 532 -19.75 6.12 -13.96
N PRO A 533 -19.99 6.50 -12.70
CA PRO A 533 -19.15 6.09 -11.60
C PRO A 533 -19.10 4.57 -11.47
N LEU A 534 -17.90 4.04 -11.30
CA LEU A 534 -17.65 2.62 -11.06
C LEU A 534 -16.95 2.49 -9.70
N TYR A 535 -17.49 1.63 -8.86
CA TYR A 535 -16.85 1.26 -7.59
C TYR A 535 -15.84 0.15 -7.83
N ASP A 536 -14.63 0.37 -7.34
CA ASP A 536 -13.57 -0.62 -7.34
C ASP A 536 -13.49 -1.28 -5.95
N PRO A 537 -13.96 -2.53 -5.79
CA PRO A 537 -13.94 -3.21 -4.50
C PRO A 537 -12.52 -3.57 -4.02
N VAL A 538 -11.52 -3.56 -4.89
CA VAL A 538 -10.12 -3.85 -4.54
C VAL A 538 -9.49 -2.68 -3.81
N THR A 539 -9.73 -1.48 -4.29
CA THR A 539 -9.25 -0.24 -3.66
C THR A 539 -10.25 0.33 -2.66
N ALA A 540 -11.52 -0.09 -2.71
CA ALA A 540 -12.67 0.51 -2.02
C ALA A 540 -12.79 2.01 -2.32
N GLU A 541 -12.76 2.32 -3.62
CA GLU A 541 -12.83 3.68 -4.14
C GLU A 541 -13.77 3.74 -5.35
N TRP A 542 -14.34 4.90 -5.58
CA TRP A 542 -15.09 5.20 -6.79
C TRP A 542 -14.22 5.91 -7.81
N ALA A 543 -14.53 5.69 -9.10
CA ALA A 543 -13.87 6.39 -10.20
C ALA A 543 -14.83 6.65 -11.36
N PHE A 544 -14.63 7.74 -12.08
CA PHE A 544 -15.21 7.97 -13.41
C PHE A 544 -14.34 8.91 -14.23
N GLU A 545 -14.58 8.96 -15.54
CA GLU A 545 -13.90 9.86 -16.47
C GLU A 545 -14.90 10.75 -17.18
N TYR A 546 -14.44 11.92 -17.62
CA TYR A 546 -15.21 12.84 -18.45
C TYR A 546 -14.28 13.79 -19.22
N ASP A 547 -14.79 14.36 -20.31
CA ASP A 547 -14.10 15.38 -21.08
C ASP A 547 -14.57 16.79 -20.66
N LEU A 548 -13.60 17.69 -20.49
CA LEU A 548 -13.82 19.10 -20.18
C LEU A 548 -13.38 19.97 -21.35
N GLU A 549 -14.35 20.51 -22.09
CA GLU A 549 -14.09 21.48 -23.15
C GLU A 549 -13.84 22.86 -22.55
N LEU A 550 -12.75 23.51 -22.96
CA LEU A 550 -12.34 24.84 -22.52
C LEU A 550 -12.06 25.73 -23.74
N THR A 551 -12.59 26.92 -23.74
CA THR A 551 -12.37 27.90 -24.82
C THR A 551 -12.27 29.31 -24.25
N ASP A 552 -11.20 30.04 -24.61
CA ASP A 552 -11.04 31.47 -24.37
C ASP A 552 -10.33 32.13 -25.55
N GLY A 553 -11.03 33.00 -26.25
CA GLY A 553 -10.52 33.65 -27.46
C GLY A 553 -10.16 32.67 -28.55
N SER A 554 -8.87 32.57 -28.88
CA SER A 554 -8.33 31.64 -29.87
C SER A 554 -7.81 30.35 -29.25
N ALA A 555 -7.70 30.27 -27.93
CA ALA A 555 -7.29 29.06 -27.22
C ALA A 555 -8.49 28.12 -27.03
N SER A 556 -8.34 26.86 -27.42
CA SER A 556 -9.37 25.86 -27.23
C SER A 556 -8.72 24.50 -26.98
N CYS A 557 -9.19 23.78 -25.98
CA CYS A 557 -8.74 22.41 -25.70
C CYS A 557 -9.85 21.55 -25.11
N VAL A 558 -9.64 20.26 -25.19
CA VAL A 558 -10.39 19.24 -24.44
C VAL A 558 -9.44 18.60 -23.45
N GLN A 559 -9.77 18.67 -22.17
CA GLN A 559 -9.08 17.93 -21.11
C GLN A 559 -9.86 16.65 -20.82
N ARG A 560 -9.26 15.48 -21.05
CA ARG A 560 -9.77 14.23 -20.46
C ARG A 560 -9.41 14.23 -18.98
N ARG A 561 -10.40 14.00 -18.13
CA ARG A 561 -10.27 14.06 -16.69
C ARG A 561 -10.67 12.74 -16.05
N GLN A 562 -9.88 12.29 -15.07
CA GLN A 562 -10.22 11.17 -14.22
C GLN A 562 -10.48 11.64 -12.80
N VAL A 563 -11.60 11.20 -12.23
CA VAL A 563 -12.01 11.47 -10.85
C VAL A 563 -11.94 10.18 -10.07
N ARG A 564 -11.32 10.23 -8.89
CA ARG A 564 -11.40 9.14 -7.89
C ARG A 564 -11.68 9.73 -6.53
N TRP A 565 -12.47 9.03 -5.72
CA TRP A 565 -12.79 9.47 -4.37
C TRP A 565 -13.17 8.30 -3.47
N ILE A 566 -13.10 8.55 -2.18
CA ILE A 566 -13.49 7.64 -1.12
C ILE A 566 -14.80 8.15 -0.53
N ASP A 567 -15.82 7.30 -0.56
CA ASP A 567 -17.14 7.53 0.00
C ASP A 567 -17.35 6.82 1.35
N ALA A 568 -18.59 6.74 1.77
CA ALA A 568 -19.00 6.06 3.01
C ALA A 568 -18.55 4.59 3.08
N GLU A 569 -18.64 3.85 1.97
CA GLU A 569 -18.20 2.45 1.89
C GLU A 569 -16.69 2.34 2.06
N GLY A 570 -15.95 3.17 1.34
CA GLY A 570 -14.50 3.22 1.43
C GLY A 570 -13.99 3.64 2.81
N VAL A 571 -14.66 4.59 3.47
CA VAL A 571 -14.40 4.96 4.88
C VAL A 571 -14.63 3.77 5.81
N ARG A 572 -15.76 3.06 5.67
CA ARG A 572 -16.10 1.89 6.48
C ARG A 572 -15.02 0.81 6.42
N GLU A 573 -14.55 0.47 5.21
CA GLU A 573 -13.54 -0.57 5.04
C GLU A 573 -12.23 -0.23 5.76
N ARG A 574 -11.80 1.03 5.74
CA ARG A 574 -10.58 1.49 6.44
C ARG A 574 -10.75 1.51 7.96
N VAL A 575 -11.92 1.90 8.46
CA VAL A 575 -12.24 1.80 9.90
C VAL A 575 -12.23 0.35 10.35
N HIS A 576 -12.81 -0.56 9.56
CA HIS A 576 -12.78 -1.99 9.86
C HIS A 576 -11.36 -2.56 9.85
N LEU A 577 -10.47 -2.11 8.94
CA LEU A 577 -9.06 -2.50 8.96
C LEU A 577 -8.40 -2.07 10.27
N ALA A 578 -8.52 -0.82 10.67
CA ALA A 578 -7.95 -0.31 11.93
C ALA A 578 -8.43 -1.12 13.15
N ARG A 579 -9.74 -1.41 13.22
CA ARG A 579 -10.35 -2.17 14.32
C ARG A 579 -9.87 -3.62 14.39
N ARG A 580 -9.77 -4.31 13.24
CA ARG A 580 -9.25 -5.69 13.19
C ARG A 580 -7.79 -5.77 13.63
N SER A 581 -7.03 -4.75 13.35
CA SER A 581 -5.60 -4.67 13.64
C SER A 581 -5.28 -4.20 15.07
N GLY A 582 -6.31 -3.85 15.88
CA GLY A 582 -6.12 -3.45 17.27
C GLY A 582 -5.62 -2.01 17.44
N PHE A 583 -5.79 -1.15 16.45
CA PHE A 583 -5.52 0.28 16.57
C PHE A 583 -6.42 0.92 17.62
N GLY A 584 -5.92 1.97 18.30
CA GLY A 584 -6.68 2.70 19.31
C GLY A 584 -7.75 3.62 18.74
N GLY A 585 -7.62 4.04 17.48
CA GLY A 585 -8.55 4.97 16.84
C GLY A 585 -8.39 5.10 15.34
N VAL A 586 -9.24 5.96 14.79
CA VAL A 586 -9.13 6.50 13.43
C VAL A 586 -9.21 8.02 13.47
N ALA A 587 -8.58 8.70 12.54
CA ALA A 587 -8.63 10.15 12.38
C ALA A 587 -9.16 10.52 10.99
N LEU A 588 -10.24 11.28 10.92
CA LEU A 588 -10.86 11.71 9.66
C LEU A 588 -10.07 12.86 9.02
N TRP A 589 -9.62 12.68 7.79
CA TRP A 589 -9.13 13.76 6.93
C TRP A 589 -10.15 14.04 5.81
N ALA A 590 -10.94 15.08 5.92
CA ALA A 590 -10.99 16.04 7.02
C ALA A 590 -12.44 16.38 7.35
N LEU A 591 -12.64 17.00 8.51
CA LEU A 591 -13.94 17.51 8.92
C LEU A 591 -14.40 18.60 7.93
N GLY A 592 -15.62 18.46 7.42
CA GLY A 592 -16.17 19.29 6.33
C GLY A 592 -15.95 18.72 4.93
N TYR A 593 -15.29 17.56 4.81
CA TYR A 593 -15.24 16.79 3.57
C TYR A 593 -16.31 15.69 3.54
N ASP A 594 -16.80 15.31 4.70
CA ASP A 594 -17.85 14.32 4.90
C ASP A 594 -19.22 14.86 4.46
N ASP A 595 -20.06 13.94 4.07
CA ASP A 595 -21.50 14.15 3.90
C ASP A 595 -22.29 13.39 4.97
N PRO A 596 -23.64 13.53 5.04
CA PRO A 596 -24.43 12.81 6.04
C PRO A 596 -24.32 11.29 5.97
N VAL A 597 -24.05 10.70 4.80
CA VAL A 597 -23.90 9.24 4.61
C VAL A 597 -22.55 8.78 5.10
N VAL A 598 -21.47 9.48 4.71
CA VAL A 598 -20.11 9.24 5.22
C VAL A 598 -20.10 9.33 6.74
N TRP A 599 -20.71 10.39 7.29
CA TRP A 599 -20.80 10.59 8.73
C TRP A 599 -21.50 9.44 9.46
N SER A 600 -22.71 9.09 9.03
CA SER A 600 -23.49 8.02 9.69
C SER A 600 -22.78 6.66 9.60
N THR A 601 -22.14 6.38 8.46
CA THR A 601 -21.38 5.15 8.25
C THR A 601 -20.12 5.12 9.11
N LEU A 602 -19.38 6.23 9.20
CA LEU A 602 -18.20 6.36 10.05
C LEU A 602 -18.56 6.04 11.52
N ILE A 603 -19.58 6.70 12.06
CA ILE A 603 -20.00 6.49 13.44
C ILE A 603 -20.45 5.05 13.69
N ALA A 604 -21.25 4.47 12.80
CA ALA A 604 -21.66 3.07 12.92
C ALA A 604 -20.45 2.13 12.91
N SER A 605 -19.50 2.36 12.02
CA SER A 605 -18.31 1.52 11.84
C SER A 605 -17.38 1.47 13.06
N LEU A 606 -17.45 2.46 13.97
CA LEU A 606 -16.64 2.48 15.19
C LEU A 606 -17.02 1.39 16.21
N SER A 607 -18.25 0.90 16.18
CA SER A 607 -18.80 -0.03 17.16
C SER A 607 -19.53 -1.25 16.59
N ASP A 608 -19.86 -1.26 15.30
CA ASP A 608 -20.54 -2.36 14.64
C ASP A 608 -19.73 -3.68 14.74
N ALA A 609 -20.44 -4.82 14.56
CA ALA A 609 -19.77 -6.09 14.37
C ALA A 609 -18.89 -6.02 13.10
N VAL A 610 -17.59 -6.10 13.27
CA VAL A 610 -16.66 -6.14 12.14
C VAL A 610 -16.84 -7.49 11.43
N PRO A 611 -17.33 -7.52 10.19
CA PRO A 611 -17.46 -8.78 9.47
C PRO A 611 -16.09 -9.44 9.35
N PRO A 612 -16.03 -10.80 9.34
CA PRO A 612 -14.77 -11.47 8.98
C PRO A 612 -14.34 -10.96 7.61
N GLU A 613 -13.04 -10.83 7.42
CA GLU A 613 -12.49 -10.38 6.14
C GLU A 613 -13.08 -11.27 5.04
N THR A 614 -13.96 -10.73 4.22
CA THR A 614 -14.37 -11.39 3.00
C THR A 614 -13.12 -11.42 2.14
N THR A 615 -12.45 -12.57 2.09
CA THR A 615 -11.57 -12.87 0.97
C THR A 615 -12.43 -12.68 -0.25
N VAL A 616 -12.30 -11.54 -0.90
CA VAL A 616 -12.82 -11.35 -2.25
C VAL A 616 -12.14 -12.45 -3.04
N GLY A 617 -12.89 -13.47 -3.39
CA GLY A 617 -12.39 -14.61 -4.14
C GLY A 617 -11.81 -14.06 -5.43
N SER A 618 -10.56 -14.40 -5.63
CA SER A 618 -9.77 -14.17 -6.84
C SER A 618 -10.54 -14.48 -8.11
#